data_35125913bc8955c21c881d2c74604b41
#
_entry.id   35125913bc8955c21c881d2c74604b41
#
_cell.length_a   1.000
_cell.length_b   1.000
_cell.length_c   1.000
_cell.angle_alpha   90.00
_cell.angle_beta   90.00
_cell.angle_gamma   90.00
#
_symmetry.space_group_name_H-M   'P 1'
#
loop_
_entity.id
_entity.type
_entity.pdbx_description
1 polymer ?
#
loop_
_entity_poly.entity_id
_entity_poly.type
_entity_poly.pdbx_seq_one_letter_code
_entity_poly.pdbx_strand_id
1 'polypeptide(L)'
;MKTVIRTVCALLGALAFCGNAVLAQAVSPATFEPLLAGAQRSPGNVARDPYRHPAQTLAFFGILDNSTVVEILPGSGGYYMEILAPWLKDKGLYIAANRDGSQPQYLADHQKLLQRLKDEPALYGKVVVTEFRADHHPIAPPGSADVVISFRNLHNWMDQNELEPSLKAFYLALKPGGVLGIVDHRGRTDQTQAEQTASGYVRQDVAIALIEQAGFKLDATSEVNANPKDTKDYAQGVWTLPPSYRMKEVDREKYRAIGESDRFTLRFVKQ
;
A
#
# COMPACT_ATOMS: atom_id res chain seq x y z
N MET A 1 79.56 -17.68 -14.21
CA MET A 1 78.22 -17.94 -13.63
C MET A 1 77.39 -16.69 -13.76
N LYS A 2 76.45 -16.62 -14.70
CA LYS A 2 75.58 -15.46 -14.91
C LYS A 2 74.18 -15.82 -14.38
N THR A 3 73.76 -15.16 -13.32
CA THR A 3 72.46 -15.33 -12.68
C THR A 3 71.40 -14.50 -13.47
N VAL A 4 70.39 -15.18 -14.01
CA VAL A 4 69.26 -14.52 -14.71
C VAL A 4 68.12 -14.37 -13.71
N ILE A 5 67.80 -13.12 -13.39
CA ILE A 5 66.61 -12.75 -12.58
C ILE A 5 65.41 -12.61 -13.52
N ARG A 6 64.41 -13.49 -13.33
CA ARG A 6 63.11 -13.40 -14.01
C ARG A 6 62.14 -12.54 -13.16
N THR A 7 61.79 -11.38 -13.70
CA THR A 7 60.74 -10.52 -13.15
C THR A 7 59.38 -11.03 -13.61
N VAL A 8 58.53 -11.44 -12.64
CA VAL A 8 57.16 -11.83 -12.91
C VAL A 8 56.29 -10.59 -12.73
N CYS A 9 55.72 -10.04 -13.80
CA CYS A 9 54.70 -8.99 -13.76
C CYS A 9 53.33 -9.63 -13.50
N ALA A 10 52.76 -9.38 -12.31
CA ALA A 10 51.38 -9.73 -12.01
C ALA A 10 50.48 -8.62 -12.54
N LEU A 11 49.68 -8.93 -13.55
CA LEU A 11 48.57 -8.08 -14.00
C LEU A 11 47.38 -8.27 -13.05
N LEU A 12 47.08 -7.27 -12.22
CA LEU A 12 45.82 -7.17 -11.51
C LEU A 12 44.75 -6.61 -12.46
N GLY A 13 43.86 -7.48 -12.95
CA GLY A 13 42.67 -7.07 -13.69
C GLY A 13 41.61 -6.55 -12.72
N ALA A 14 41.36 -5.24 -12.73
CA ALA A 14 40.23 -4.64 -12.04
C ALA A 14 38.95 -4.93 -12.85
N LEU A 15 38.12 -5.86 -12.36
CA LEU A 15 36.75 -6.05 -12.85
C LEU A 15 35.89 -4.88 -12.35
N ALA A 16 35.62 -3.92 -13.24
CA ALA A 16 34.63 -2.89 -13.01
C ALA A 16 33.23 -3.51 -13.09
N PHE A 17 32.57 -3.71 -11.96
CA PHE A 17 31.14 -4.00 -11.92
C PHE A 17 30.39 -2.74 -12.34
N CYS A 18 30.03 -2.60 -13.62
CA CYS A 18 29.02 -1.64 -14.05
C CYS A 18 27.66 -2.16 -13.58
N GLY A 19 27.26 -1.78 -12.40
CA GLY A 19 25.88 -1.92 -11.94
C GLY A 19 24.99 -1.06 -12.84
N ASN A 20 24.25 -1.67 -13.75
CA ASN A 20 23.16 -1.01 -14.45
C ASN A 20 22.10 -0.64 -13.42
N ALA A 21 22.10 0.60 -12.95
CA ALA A 21 20.96 1.17 -12.26
C ALA A 21 19.81 1.21 -13.29
N VAL A 22 18.91 0.25 -13.23
CA VAL A 22 17.64 0.33 -13.94
C VAL A 22 16.91 1.51 -13.33
N LEU A 23 16.90 2.64 -14.00
CA LEU A 23 16.07 3.79 -13.64
C LEU A 23 14.62 3.29 -13.68
N ALA A 24 14.00 3.20 -12.50
CA ALA A 24 12.59 2.85 -12.41
C ALA A 24 11.80 3.83 -13.30
N GLN A 25 11.10 3.32 -14.29
CA GLN A 25 10.32 4.13 -15.21
C GLN A 25 9.24 4.86 -14.39
N ALA A 26 9.30 6.20 -14.38
CA ALA A 26 8.30 7.00 -13.66
C ALA A 26 6.93 6.83 -14.34
N VAL A 27 5.95 6.35 -13.59
CA VAL A 27 4.57 6.22 -14.05
C VAL A 27 3.90 7.60 -13.99
N SER A 28 3.28 8.02 -15.09
CA SER A 28 2.51 9.27 -15.11
C SER A 28 1.13 9.06 -14.47
N PRO A 29 0.65 9.97 -13.61
CA PRO A 29 -0.74 9.94 -13.13
C PRO A 29 -1.78 9.89 -14.25
N ALA A 30 -1.52 10.55 -15.40
CA ALA A 30 -2.39 10.54 -16.57
C ALA A 30 -2.67 9.12 -17.11
N THR A 31 -1.81 8.16 -16.82
CA THR A 31 -2.00 6.73 -17.16
C THR A 31 -3.29 6.15 -16.56
N PHE A 32 -3.69 6.60 -15.37
CA PHE A 32 -4.86 6.10 -14.65
C PHE A 32 -6.15 6.87 -14.94
N GLU A 33 -6.10 8.05 -15.57
CA GLU A 33 -7.27 8.89 -15.82
C GLU A 33 -8.41 8.16 -16.58
N PRO A 34 -8.14 7.37 -17.65
CA PRO A 34 -9.19 6.63 -18.33
C PRO A 34 -9.89 5.61 -17.41
N LEU A 35 -9.16 5.02 -16.46
CA LEU A 35 -9.72 4.07 -15.50
C LEU A 35 -10.57 4.76 -14.43
N LEU A 36 -10.19 5.98 -14.04
CA LEU A 36 -10.95 6.79 -13.08
C LEU A 36 -12.28 7.28 -13.67
N ALA A 37 -12.31 7.57 -14.97
CA ALA A 37 -13.52 7.95 -15.72
C ALA A 37 -14.38 6.76 -16.15
N GLY A 38 -13.93 5.53 -15.92
CA GLY A 38 -14.58 4.31 -16.40
C GLY A 38 -15.87 3.98 -15.64
N ALA A 39 -16.82 3.36 -16.35
CA ALA A 39 -18.13 2.98 -15.81
C ALA A 39 -18.08 1.92 -14.70
N GLN A 40 -16.96 1.22 -14.55
CA GLN A 40 -16.73 0.25 -13.46
C GLN A 40 -16.57 0.92 -12.08
N ARG A 41 -16.40 2.23 -12.03
CA ARG A 41 -16.24 2.99 -10.79
C ARG A 41 -17.58 3.22 -10.11
N SER A 42 -17.72 2.72 -8.89
CA SER A 42 -18.93 2.96 -8.11
C SER A 42 -19.01 4.43 -7.67
N PRO A 43 -20.22 5.05 -7.67
CA PRO A 43 -20.37 6.46 -7.29
C PRO A 43 -19.81 6.78 -5.89
N GLY A 44 -19.95 5.85 -4.95
CA GLY A 44 -19.41 5.98 -3.60
C GLY A 44 -17.87 6.03 -3.56
N ASN A 45 -17.18 5.33 -4.47
CA ASN A 45 -15.74 5.38 -4.60
C ASN A 45 -15.29 6.64 -5.35
N VAL A 46 -15.98 7.02 -6.43
CA VAL A 46 -15.69 8.26 -7.19
C VAL A 46 -15.79 9.50 -6.29
N ALA A 47 -16.80 9.59 -5.43
CA ALA A 47 -16.96 10.69 -4.47
C ALA A 47 -15.78 10.86 -3.50
N ARG A 48 -14.89 9.87 -3.40
CA ARG A 48 -13.71 9.88 -2.53
C ARG A 48 -12.43 10.26 -3.27
N ASP A 49 -12.44 10.29 -4.61
CA ASP A 49 -11.25 10.61 -5.40
C ASP A 49 -10.61 11.96 -5.06
N PRO A 50 -11.39 13.04 -4.78
CA PRO A 50 -10.81 14.33 -4.37
C PRO A 50 -10.02 14.30 -3.04
N TYR A 51 -10.20 13.25 -2.24
CA TYR A 51 -9.50 13.07 -0.97
C TYR A 51 -8.39 12.01 -1.05
N ARG A 52 -8.42 11.13 -2.05
CA ARG A 52 -7.53 9.98 -2.15
C ARG A 52 -6.53 10.05 -3.29
N HIS A 53 -6.73 11.00 -4.21
CA HIS A 53 -5.85 11.27 -5.35
C HIS A 53 -5.31 9.98 -5.99
N PRO A 54 -6.21 9.06 -6.45
CA PRO A 54 -5.81 7.69 -6.79
C PRO A 54 -4.79 7.63 -7.92
N ALA A 55 -4.91 8.47 -8.96
CA ALA A 55 -3.96 8.51 -10.06
C ALA A 55 -2.54 8.83 -9.58
N GLN A 56 -2.41 9.88 -8.77
CA GLN A 56 -1.13 10.33 -8.24
C GLN A 56 -0.56 9.32 -7.24
N THR A 57 -1.41 8.73 -6.40
CA THR A 57 -1.01 7.74 -5.40
C THR A 57 -0.47 6.46 -6.06
N LEU A 58 -1.18 5.93 -7.07
CA LEU A 58 -0.76 4.72 -7.79
C LEU A 58 0.49 4.97 -8.65
N ALA A 59 0.58 6.15 -9.29
CA ALA A 59 1.77 6.56 -10.02
C ALA A 59 2.99 6.69 -9.10
N PHE A 60 2.83 7.25 -7.90
CA PHE A 60 3.89 7.35 -6.89
C PHE A 60 4.41 5.97 -6.46
N PHE A 61 3.57 4.95 -6.37
CA PHE A 61 3.99 3.58 -6.10
C PHE A 61 4.64 2.88 -7.30
N GLY A 62 4.60 3.47 -8.49
CA GLY A 62 5.26 2.95 -9.67
C GLY A 62 4.58 1.72 -10.28
N ILE A 63 3.24 1.61 -10.19
CA ILE A 63 2.49 0.45 -10.68
C ILE A 63 2.38 0.49 -12.20
N LEU A 64 3.02 -0.46 -12.89
CA LEU A 64 2.96 -0.66 -14.32
C LEU A 64 1.82 -1.64 -14.71
N ASP A 65 1.42 -1.65 -15.97
CA ASP A 65 0.35 -2.54 -16.49
C ASP A 65 0.70 -4.04 -16.47
N ASN A 66 1.99 -4.34 -16.35
CA ASN A 66 2.52 -5.71 -16.24
C ASN A 66 2.96 -6.09 -14.83
N SER A 67 2.68 -5.25 -13.82
CA SER A 67 3.04 -5.52 -12.43
C SER A 67 2.18 -6.64 -11.83
N THR A 68 2.77 -7.44 -10.95
CA THR A 68 2.02 -8.24 -9.97
C THR A 68 1.83 -7.40 -8.71
N VAL A 69 0.58 -7.00 -8.44
CA VAL A 69 0.21 -6.13 -7.31
C VAL A 69 -0.60 -6.92 -6.29
N VAL A 70 -0.18 -6.85 -5.03
CA VAL A 70 -0.96 -7.36 -3.88
C VAL A 70 -1.55 -6.18 -3.13
N GLU A 71 -2.87 -6.06 -3.11
CA GLU A 71 -3.56 -5.11 -2.22
C GLU A 71 -3.98 -5.80 -0.93
N ILE A 72 -3.59 -5.22 0.20
CA ILE A 72 -3.92 -5.75 1.52
C ILE A 72 -5.25 -5.19 1.98
N LEU A 73 -6.19 -6.08 2.26
CA LEU A 73 -7.53 -5.80 2.78
C LEU A 73 -8.32 -4.80 1.91
N PRO A 74 -8.49 -5.07 0.60
CA PRO A 74 -9.30 -4.20 -0.26
C PRO A 74 -10.76 -4.10 0.22
N GLY A 75 -11.26 -5.13 0.90
CA GLY A 75 -12.66 -5.27 1.29
C GLY A 75 -13.60 -5.41 0.10
N SER A 76 -14.89 -5.62 0.37
CA SER A 76 -15.91 -5.74 -0.70
C SER A 76 -16.16 -4.42 -1.44
N GLY A 77 -15.82 -3.28 -0.84
CA GLY A 77 -15.91 -1.95 -1.48
C GLY A 77 -14.88 -1.74 -2.59
N GLY A 78 -13.72 -2.36 -2.50
CA GLY A 78 -12.70 -2.48 -3.54
C GLY A 78 -12.30 -1.17 -4.21
N TYR A 79 -12.00 -0.11 -3.44
CA TYR A 79 -11.73 1.23 -3.98
C TYR A 79 -10.63 1.21 -5.06
N TYR A 80 -9.46 0.65 -4.73
CA TYR A 80 -8.37 0.53 -5.70
C TYR A 80 -8.53 -0.68 -6.62
N MET A 81 -9.26 -1.72 -6.21
CA MET A 81 -9.59 -2.87 -7.08
C MET A 81 -10.34 -2.43 -8.34
N GLU A 82 -11.26 -1.46 -8.24
CA GLU A 82 -11.96 -0.89 -9.40
C GLU A 82 -11.04 -0.23 -10.44
N ILE A 83 -9.83 0.14 -10.04
CA ILE A 83 -8.82 0.76 -10.90
C ILE A 83 -7.79 -0.28 -11.34
N LEU A 84 -7.24 -1.03 -10.38
CA LEU A 84 -6.10 -1.90 -10.61
C LEU A 84 -6.47 -3.22 -11.29
N ALA A 85 -7.63 -3.80 -10.98
CA ALA A 85 -8.02 -5.05 -11.62
C ALA A 85 -8.17 -4.90 -13.15
N PRO A 86 -8.90 -3.91 -13.68
CA PRO A 86 -8.95 -3.67 -15.13
C PRO A 86 -7.61 -3.21 -15.73
N TRP A 87 -6.77 -2.49 -14.96
CA TRP A 87 -5.44 -2.06 -15.41
C TRP A 87 -4.49 -3.22 -15.65
N LEU A 88 -4.49 -4.18 -14.73
CA LEU A 88 -3.53 -5.29 -14.71
C LEU A 88 -4.01 -6.52 -15.50
N LYS A 89 -5.28 -6.59 -15.90
CA LYS A 89 -5.92 -7.82 -16.41
C LYS A 89 -5.25 -8.44 -17.62
N ASP A 90 -4.60 -7.65 -18.48
CA ASP A 90 -4.07 -8.15 -19.75
C ASP A 90 -2.62 -8.61 -19.66
N LYS A 91 -1.79 -7.93 -18.83
CA LYS A 91 -0.35 -8.17 -18.76
C LYS A 91 0.18 -8.41 -17.36
N GLY A 92 -0.52 -7.93 -16.35
CA GLY A 92 -0.15 -8.02 -14.95
C GLY A 92 -1.03 -8.99 -14.17
N LEU A 93 -0.98 -8.87 -12.85
CA LEU A 93 -1.79 -9.65 -11.92
C LEU A 93 -2.21 -8.80 -10.73
N TYR A 94 -3.51 -8.78 -10.42
CA TYR A 94 -4.02 -8.21 -9.18
C TYR A 94 -4.40 -9.31 -8.21
N ILE A 95 -3.81 -9.24 -7.00
CA ILE A 95 -4.07 -10.16 -5.89
C ILE A 95 -4.74 -9.37 -4.77
N ALA A 96 -5.95 -9.77 -4.41
CA ALA A 96 -6.71 -9.27 -3.26
C ALA A 96 -6.39 -10.12 -2.04
N ALA A 97 -5.42 -9.71 -1.22
CA ALA A 97 -5.12 -10.38 0.04
C ALA A 97 -6.11 -9.89 1.10
N ASN A 98 -7.23 -10.60 1.24
CA ASN A 98 -8.36 -10.19 2.05
C ASN A 98 -8.61 -11.13 3.23
N ARG A 99 -9.39 -10.69 4.20
CA ARG A 99 -9.86 -11.59 5.26
C ARG A 99 -10.74 -12.67 4.65
N ASP A 100 -10.54 -13.90 5.06
CA ASP A 100 -11.39 -15.01 4.64
C ASP A 100 -12.72 -15.02 5.41
N GLY A 101 -13.61 -15.92 5.05
CA GLY A 101 -14.90 -16.08 5.72
C GLY A 101 -14.87 -16.98 6.97
N SER A 102 -13.71 -17.41 7.45
CA SER A 102 -13.61 -18.33 8.61
C SER A 102 -14.06 -17.69 9.91
N GLN A 103 -13.90 -16.38 10.04
CA GLN A 103 -14.36 -15.62 11.19
C GLN A 103 -15.71 -14.96 10.88
N PRO A 104 -16.76 -15.14 11.70
CA PRO A 104 -18.12 -14.68 11.42
C PRO A 104 -18.24 -13.20 11.09
N GLN A 105 -17.41 -12.34 11.71
CA GLN A 105 -17.41 -10.90 11.48
C GLN A 105 -16.93 -10.50 10.07
N TYR A 106 -16.15 -11.35 9.38
CA TYR A 106 -15.63 -11.08 8.04
C TYR A 106 -16.39 -11.83 6.93
N LEU A 107 -17.22 -12.82 7.29
CA LEU A 107 -17.91 -13.70 6.33
C LEU A 107 -18.75 -12.91 5.32
N ALA A 108 -19.53 -11.93 5.79
CA ALA A 108 -20.42 -11.16 4.92
C ALA A 108 -19.63 -10.29 3.93
N ASP A 109 -18.52 -9.68 4.35
CA ASP A 109 -17.67 -8.89 3.47
C ASP A 109 -16.94 -9.77 2.45
N HIS A 110 -16.42 -10.91 2.90
CA HIS A 110 -15.78 -11.90 2.03
C HIS A 110 -16.73 -12.42 0.96
N GLN A 111 -17.96 -12.80 1.33
CA GLN A 111 -18.98 -13.25 0.38
C GLN A 111 -19.35 -12.18 -0.64
N LYS A 112 -19.49 -10.92 -0.22
CA LYS A 112 -19.76 -9.79 -1.12
C LYS A 112 -18.62 -9.59 -2.11
N LEU A 113 -17.37 -9.68 -1.66
CA LEU A 113 -16.20 -9.61 -2.54
C LEU A 113 -16.27 -10.70 -3.61
N LEU A 114 -16.41 -11.97 -3.20
CA LEU A 114 -16.48 -13.10 -4.13
C LEU A 114 -17.66 -12.99 -5.11
N GLN A 115 -18.82 -12.54 -4.63
CA GLN A 115 -19.99 -12.33 -5.48
C GLN A 115 -19.73 -11.26 -6.53
N ARG A 116 -19.14 -10.12 -6.15
CA ARG A 116 -18.76 -9.05 -7.07
C ARG A 116 -17.82 -9.53 -8.18
N LEU A 117 -16.78 -10.31 -7.81
CA LEU A 117 -15.86 -10.87 -8.81
C LEU A 117 -16.56 -11.79 -9.80
N LYS A 118 -17.56 -12.54 -9.33
CA LYS A 118 -18.37 -13.46 -10.16
C LYS A 118 -19.34 -12.72 -11.06
N ASP A 119 -19.92 -11.62 -10.59
CA ASP A 119 -20.95 -10.87 -11.33
C ASP A 119 -20.35 -10.05 -12.50
N GLU A 120 -19.07 -9.66 -12.38
CA GLU A 120 -18.39 -8.82 -13.36
C GLU A 120 -17.09 -9.47 -13.88
N PRO A 121 -17.17 -10.68 -14.50
CA PRO A 121 -15.97 -11.46 -14.87
C PRO A 121 -15.12 -10.78 -15.95
N ALA A 122 -15.70 -9.92 -16.77
CA ALA A 122 -14.94 -9.14 -17.75
C ALA A 122 -13.96 -8.14 -17.11
N LEU A 123 -14.25 -7.67 -15.90
CA LEU A 123 -13.40 -6.76 -15.12
C LEU A 123 -12.52 -7.51 -14.14
N TYR A 124 -13.08 -8.49 -13.44
CA TYR A 124 -12.48 -9.09 -12.25
C TYR A 124 -12.14 -10.58 -12.40
N GLY A 125 -12.43 -11.21 -13.54
CA GLY A 125 -12.27 -12.66 -13.72
C GLY A 125 -10.82 -13.17 -13.58
N LYS A 126 -9.82 -12.28 -13.62
CA LYS A 126 -8.41 -12.61 -13.38
C LYS A 126 -7.91 -12.21 -11.98
N VAL A 127 -8.77 -11.64 -11.14
CA VAL A 127 -8.43 -11.31 -9.75
C VAL A 127 -8.19 -12.60 -8.97
N VAL A 128 -7.04 -12.68 -8.32
CA VAL A 128 -6.74 -13.77 -7.38
C VAL A 128 -7.07 -13.29 -5.98
N VAL A 129 -7.89 -14.03 -5.25
CA VAL A 129 -8.16 -13.77 -3.83
C VAL A 129 -7.29 -14.68 -3.00
N THR A 130 -6.52 -14.09 -2.09
CA THR A 130 -5.73 -14.82 -1.10
C THR A 130 -6.16 -14.39 0.29
N GLU A 131 -5.82 -15.22 1.29
CA GLU A 131 -6.10 -14.90 2.67
C GLU A 131 -5.03 -13.97 3.25
N PHE A 132 -5.43 -12.96 4.03
CA PHE A 132 -4.56 -12.16 4.86
C PHE A 132 -4.98 -12.22 6.31
N ARG A 133 -4.12 -12.82 7.12
CA ARG A 133 -4.09 -12.73 8.60
C ARG A 133 -2.64 -12.61 9.02
N ALA A 134 -2.40 -11.96 10.15
CA ALA A 134 -1.04 -11.75 10.65
C ALA A 134 -0.28 -13.07 10.93
N ASP A 135 -1.00 -14.12 11.27
CA ASP A 135 -0.46 -15.46 11.58
C ASP A 135 -0.47 -16.42 10.38
N HIS A 136 -0.94 -15.96 9.20
CA HIS A 136 -1.09 -16.79 8.00
C HIS A 136 -0.27 -16.25 6.83
N HIS A 137 0.62 -17.08 6.32
CA HIS A 137 1.47 -16.84 5.14
C HIS A 137 1.39 -18.03 4.20
N PRO A 138 1.56 -17.82 2.89
CA PRO A 138 1.86 -16.57 2.17
C PRO A 138 0.59 -15.85 1.65
N ILE A 139 0.66 -14.51 1.54
CA ILE A 139 -0.38 -13.67 0.87
C ILE A 139 -0.26 -13.71 -0.65
N ALA A 140 0.87 -14.13 -1.15
CA ALA A 140 1.22 -14.41 -2.54
C ALA A 140 2.39 -15.38 -2.54
N PRO A 141 2.70 -16.07 -3.66
CA PRO A 141 3.92 -16.86 -3.77
C PRO A 141 5.15 -16.02 -3.39
N PRO A 142 6.09 -16.57 -2.60
CA PRO A 142 7.27 -15.82 -2.17
C PRO A 142 8.04 -15.23 -3.36
N GLY A 143 8.43 -13.95 -3.27
CA GLY A 143 9.21 -13.27 -4.30
C GLY A 143 8.47 -13.10 -5.63
N SER A 144 7.14 -13.09 -5.66
CA SER A 144 6.36 -12.97 -6.90
C SER A 144 5.78 -11.57 -7.13
N ALA A 145 5.58 -10.79 -6.09
CA ALA A 145 4.95 -9.48 -6.19
C ALA A 145 5.97 -8.39 -6.55
N ASP A 146 5.60 -7.53 -7.50
CA ASP A 146 6.34 -6.31 -7.80
C ASP A 146 6.01 -5.20 -6.80
N VAL A 147 4.73 -5.14 -6.40
CA VAL A 147 4.23 -4.12 -5.48
C VAL A 147 3.25 -4.75 -4.47
N VAL A 148 3.43 -4.43 -3.19
CA VAL A 148 2.44 -4.65 -2.12
C VAL A 148 1.94 -3.30 -1.66
N ILE A 149 0.63 -3.10 -1.60
CA ILE A 149 0.01 -1.83 -1.18
C ILE A 149 -0.96 -2.05 -0.03
N SER A 150 -0.94 -1.11 0.90
CA SER A 150 -1.90 -1.08 2.01
C SER A 150 -2.37 0.34 2.31
N PHE A 151 -3.67 0.46 2.54
CA PHE A 151 -4.34 1.73 2.76
C PHE A 151 -5.12 1.71 4.08
N ARG A 152 -4.65 2.47 5.05
CA ARG A 152 -5.34 2.71 6.34
C ARG A 152 -5.55 1.43 7.16
N ASN A 153 -4.51 0.60 7.22
CA ASN A 153 -4.50 -0.62 8.03
C ASN A 153 -3.38 -0.64 9.07
N LEU A 154 -2.31 0.16 8.86
CA LEU A 154 -1.13 0.16 9.72
C LEU A 154 -1.50 0.42 11.19
N HIS A 155 -2.37 1.42 11.43
CA HIS A 155 -2.84 1.76 12.77
C HIS A 155 -3.56 0.59 13.47
N ASN A 156 -4.32 -0.23 12.73
CA ASN A 156 -4.99 -1.41 13.28
C ASN A 156 -3.98 -2.49 13.69
N TRP A 157 -2.98 -2.76 12.84
CA TRP A 157 -1.94 -3.74 13.15
C TRP A 157 -1.06 -3.32 14.33
N MET A 158 -0.81 -2.01 14.48
CA MET A 158 -0.10 -1.47 15.65
C MET A 158 -0.91 -1.66 16.93
N ASP A 159 -2.21 -1.38 16.91
CA ASP A 159 -3.12 -1.55 18.05
C ASP A 159 -3.27 -3.03 18.45
N GLN A 160 -3.28 -3.93 17.45
CA GLN A 160 -3.50 -5.38 17.66
C GLN A 160 -2.19 -6.16 17.87
N ASN A 161 -1.01 -5.50 17.87
CA ASN A 161 0.31 -6.15 17.89
C ASN A 161 0.54 -7.11 16.69
N GLU A 162 -0.08 -6.82 15.56
CA GLU A 162 0.02 -7.60 14.32
C GLU A 162 0.96 -6.98 13.27
N LEU A 163 1.62 -5.86 13.58
CA LEU A 163 2.42 -5.13 12.60
C LEU A 163 3.62 -5.94 12.11
N GLU A 164 4.42 -6.50 13.02
CA GLU A 164 5.63 -7.26 12.66
C GLU A 164 5.32 -8.46 11.77
N PRO A 165 4.40 -9.38 12.14
CA PRO A 165 4.04 -10.50 11.27
C PRO A 165 3.43 -10.05 9.93
N SER A 166 2.66 -8.95 9.90
CA SER A 166 2.14 -8.38 8.65
C SER A 166 3.26 -7.91 7.73
N LEU A 167 4.21 -7.13 8.23
CA LEU A 167 5.37 -6.66 7.45
C LEU A 167 6.23 -7.82 6.95
N LYS A 168 6.39 -8.88 7.75
CA LYS A 168 7.08 -10.11 7.32
C LYS A 168 6.37 -10.78 6.15
N ALA A 169 5.02 -10.85 6.16
CA ALA A 169 4.26 -11.39 5.03
C ALA A 169 4.48 -10.57 3.75
N PHE A 170 4.47 -9.24 3.86
CA PHE A 170 4.71 -8.34 2.73
C PHE A 170 6.12 -8.50 2.19
N TYR A 171 7.10 -8.58 3.08
CA TYR A 171 8.49 -8.80 2.70
C TYR A 171 8.68 -10.13 1.96
N LEU A 172 8.06 -11.22 2.43
CA LEU A 172 8.14 -12.53 1.78
C LEU A 172 7.52 -12.52 0.38
N ALA A 173 6.37 -11.84 0.20
CA ALA A 173 5.66 -11.79 -1.08
C ALA A 173 6.43 -10.99 -2.14
N LEU A 174 7.13 -9.92 -1.75
CA LEU A 174 7.83 -9.03 -2.67
C LEU A 174 9.09 -9.66 -3.27
N LYS A 175 9.33 -9.37 -4.55
CA LYS A 175 10.61 -9.57 -5.23
C LYS A 175 11.72 -8.74 -4.55
N PRO A 176 13.00 -9.11 -4.65
CA PRO A 176 14.10 -8.19 -4.36
C PRO A 176 13.93 -6.90 -5.17
N GLY A 177 14.06 -5.74 -4.53
CA GLY A 177 13.76 -4.44 -5.16
C GLY A 177 12.27 -4.12 -5.34
N GLY A 178 11.36 -5.00 -4.95
CA GLY A 178 9.92 -4.77 -4.99
C GLY A 178 9.47 -3.66 -4.03
N VAL A 179 8.35 -3.03 -4.34
CA VAL A 179 7.85 -1.83 -3.65
C VAL A 179 6.79 -2.18 -2.60
N LEU A 180 6.94 -1.63 -1.40
CA LEU A 180 5.88 -1.56 -0.39
C LEU A 180 5.32 -0.13 -0.35
N GLY A 181 4.05 0.04 -0.73
CA GLY A 181 3.31 1.30 -0.66
C GLY A 181 2.38 1.35 0.56
N ILE A 182 2.56 2.35 1.40
CA ILE A 182 1.75 2.54 2.63
C ILE A 182 1.11 3.92 2.62
N VAL A 183 -0.19 3.96 2.83
CA VAL A 183 -0.95 5.18 3.13
C VAL A 183 -1.67 4.98 4.45
N ASP A 184 -1.42 5.86 5.44
CA ASP A 184 -2.19 5.81 6.69
C ASP A 184 -2.38 7.20 7.30
N HIS A 185 -3.23 7.29 8.32
CA HIS A 185 -3.63 8.51 9.02
C HIS A 185 -2.46 9.10 9.78
N ARG A 186 -2.02 10.30 9.37
CA ARG A 186 -0.85 10.97 9.95
C ARG A 186 -1.15 11.55 11.31
N GLY A 187 -0.46 11.05 12.32
CA GLY A 187 -0.51 11.54 13.69
C GLY A 187 0.24 12.86 13.92
N ARG A 188 0.09 13.38 15.11
CA ARG A 188 0.76 14.59 15.62
C ARG A 188 2.18 14.24 16.05
N THR A 189 3.12 15.14 15.86
CA THR A 189 4.53 14.98 16.29
C THR A 189 4.80 15.42 17.72
N ASP A 190 3.90 16.21 18.30
CA ASP A 190 3.99 16.69 19.68
C ASP A 190 3.37 15.72 20.73
N GLN A 191 2.89 14.56 20.29
CA GLN A 191 2.38 13.47 21.11
C GLN A 191 3.15 12.19 20.82
N THR A 192 3.24 11.29 21.79
CA THR A 192 3.81 9.95 21.57
C THR A 192 2.88 9.09 20.72
N GLN A 193 3.39 8.02 20.12
CA GLN A 193 2.54 7.08 19.40
C GLN A 193 1.53 6.38 20.33
N ALA A 194 1.93 6.06 21.56
CA ALA A 194 1.05 5.41 22.54
C ALA A 194 -0.19 6.28 22.86
N GLU A 195 -0.04 7.60 22.95
CA GLU A 195 -1.15 8.52 23.19
C GLU A 195 -2.13 8.59 22.01
N GLN A 196 -1.68 8.26 20.80
CA GLN A 196 -2.47 8.39 19.57
C GLN A 196 -3.07 7.07 19.08
N THR A 197 -2.59 5.92 19.56
CA THR A 197 -2.98 4.60 19.04
C THR A 197 -4.51 4.42 19.03
N ALA A 198 -5.19 4.71 20.13
CA ALA A 198 -6.65 4.57 20.24
C ALA A 198 -7.44 5.54 19.32
N SER A 199 -6.81 6.59 18.84
CA SER A 199 -7.42 7.56 17.92
C SER A 199 -7.29 7.17 16.43
N GLY A 200 -6.55 6.11 16.11
CA GLY A 200 -6.29 5.65 14.77
C GLY A 200 -5.28 6.49 13.99
N TYR A 201 -4.58 7.41 14.63
CA TYR A 201 -3.50 8.19 14.03
C TYR A 201 -2.14 7.56 14.31
N VAL A 202 -1.27 7.60 13.31
CA VAL A 202 0.09 7.05 13.37
C VAL A 202 1.12 8.14 13.09
N ARG A 203 2.11 8.27 13.95
CA ARG A 203 3.26 9.14 13.70
C ARG A 203 4.03 8.61 12.48
N GLN A 204 4.27 9.47 11.51
CA GLN A 204 4.96 9.11 10.28
C GLN A 204 6.40 8.63 10.55
N ASP A 205 7.12 9.28 11.44
CA ASP A 205 8.49 8.89 11.82
C ASP A 205 8.54 7.52 12.50
N VAL A 206 7.56 7.20 13.35
CA VAL A 206 7.43 5.87 13.99
C VAL A 206 7.09 4.80 12.94
N ALA A 207 6.16 5.09 12.02
CA ALA A 207 5.84 4.17 10.92
C ALA A 207 7.07 3.85 10.07
N ILE A 208 7.86 4.86 9.70
CA ILE A 208 9.09 4.68 8.93
C ILE A 208 10.07 3.79 9.68
N ALA A 209 10.36 4.09 10.95
CA ALA A 209 11.31 3.32 11.75
C ALA A 209 10.91 1.84 11.89
N LEU A 210 9.62 1.56 12.15
CA LEU A 210 9.12 0.19 12.30
C LEU A 210 9.16 -0.61 10.99
N ILE A 211 8.87 0.04 9.86
CA ILE A 211 8.92 -0.62 8.54
C ILE A 211 10.39 -0.87 8.13
N GLU A 212 11.31 0.06 8.44
CA GLU A 212 12.74 -0.15 8.18
C GLU A 212 13.33 -1.27 9.04
N GLN A 213 12.92 -1.41 10.31
CA GLN A 213 13.30 -2.53 11.18
C GLN A 213 12.84 -3.89 10.61
N ALA A 214 11.78 -3.93 9.82
CA ALA A 214 11.32 -5.14 9.13
C ALA A 214 12.11 -5.48 7.85
N GLY A 215 13.19 -4.74 7.54
CA GLY A 215 14.09 -4.99 6.41
C GLY A 215 13.79 -4.19 5.13
N PHE A 216 12.84 -3.29 5.18
CA PHE A 216 12.58 -2.36 4.08
C PHE A 216 13.49 -1.13 4.17
N LYS A 217 13.64 -0.42 3.06
CA LYS A 217 14.32 0.88 3.02
C LYS A 217 13.35 1.93 2.51
N LEU A 218 13.20 3.04 3.23
CA LEU A 218 12.44 4.18 2.73
C LEU A 218 13.08 4.70 1.43
N ASP A 219 12.29 4.76 0.37
CA ASP A 219 12.69 5.25 -0.93
C ASP A 219 12.17 6.67 -1.20
N ALA A 220 10.90 6.92 -0.90
CA ALA A 220 10.29 8.24 -1.09
C ALA A 220 9.07 8.47 -0.17
N THR A 221 8.77 9.75 0.05
CA THR A 221 7.54 10.22 0.72
C THR A 221 6.76 11.13 -0.20
N SER A 222 5.42 11.20 -0.03
CA SER A 222 4.57 12.10 -0.80
C SER A 222 3.49 12.73 0.09
N GLU A 223 3.21 14.00 -0.16
CA GLU A 223 2.14 14.75 0.49
C GLU A 223 0.82 14.72 -0.30
N VAL A 224 0.72 13.85 -1.32
CA VAL A 224 -0.45 13.77 -2.20
C VAL A 224 -1.77 13.53 -1.46
N ASN A 225 -1.73 12.83 -0.32
CA ASN A 225 -2.89 12.55 0.52
C ASN A 225 -2.92 13.39 1.81
N ALA A 226 -2.13 14.46 1.89
CA ALA A 226 -2.15 15.37 3.04
C ALA A 226 -3.44 16.19 3.09
N ASN A 227 -3.95 16.41 4.30
CA ASN A 227 -5.07 17.30 4.54
C ASN A 227 -4.79 18.22 5.73
N PRO A 228 -4.35 19.46 5.48
CA PRO A 228 -4.02 20.42 6.56
C PRO A 228 -5.24 20.88 7.38
N LYS A 229 -6.48 20.56 6.95
CA LYS A 229 -7.70 20.86 7.71
C LYS A 229 -7.94 19.87 8.85
N ASP A 230 -7.28 18.71 8.82
CA ASP A 230 -7.40 17.68 9.85
C ASP A 230 -6.61 18.08 11.09
N THR A 231 -7.30 18.47 12.16
CA THR A 231 -6.69 18.91 13.42
C THR A 231 -6.29 17.76 14.35
N LYS A 232 -6.78 16.53 14.08
CA LYS A 232 -6.40 15.28 14.76
C LYS A 232 -6.74 15.22 16.26
N ASP A 233 -7.68 16.04 16.71
CA ASP A 233 -8.10 16.20 18.12
C ASP A 233 -9.57 15.84 18.36
N TYR A 234 -10.11 14.92 17.58
CA TYR A 234 -11.53 14.56 17.59
C TYR A 234 -11.88 13.53 18.68
N ALA A 235 -13.08 13.65 19.25
CA ALA A 235 -13.57 12.80 20.32
C ALA A 235 -13.60 11.28 19.98
N GLN A 236 -13.78 10.93 18.71
CA GLN A 236 -13.73 9.54 18.22
C GLN A 236 -12.54 9.31 17.30
N GLY A 237 -11.44 10.06 17.51
CA GLY A 237 -10.26 9.97 16.67
C GLY A 237 -10.59 10.19 15.19
N VAL A 238 -9.82 9.57 14.31
CA VAL A 238 -9.96 9.66 12.86
C VAL A 238 -11.34 9.25 12.35
N TRP A 239 -12.04 8.38 13.06
CA TRP A 239 -13.37 7.90 12.67
C TRP A 239 -14.49 8.95 12.86
N THR A 240 -14.19 10.10 13.46
CA THR A 240 -15.07 11.28 13.46
C THR A 240 -15.26 11.84 12.05
N LEU A 241 -14.20 11.77 11.23
CA LEU A 241 -14.17 12.28 9.86
C LEU A 241 -14.85 11.32 8.85
N PRO A 242 -15.14 11.82 7.62
CA PRO A 242 -15.55 10.95 6.51
C PRO A 242 -14.52 9.81 6.24
N PRO A 243 -15.00 8.68 5.76
CA PRO A 243 -16.38 8.30 5.48
C PRO A 243 -17.10 7.72 6.70
N SER A 244 -16.41 7.58 7.83
CA SER A 244 -16.92 6.88 9.01
C SER A 244 -18.04 7.64 9.72
N TYR A 245 -17.88 8.96 9.91
CA TYR A 245 -18.82 9.79 10.62
C TYR A 245 -19.34 9.15 11.92
N ARG A 246 -18.43 8.63 12.75
CA ARG A 246 -18.80 7.89 13.98
C ARG A 246 -19.64 8.73 14.96
N MET A 247 -19.53 10.06 14.87
CA MET A 247 -20.35 11.00 15.62
C MET A 247 -21.78 11.18 15.04
N LYS A 248 -22.09 10.49 13.93
CA LYS A 248 -23.36 10.56 13.20
C LYS A 248 -23.70 11.99 12.78
N GLU A 249 -24.78 12.56 13.30
CA GLU A 249 -25.25 13.90 12.93
C GLU A 249 -24.60 15.03 13.77
N VAL A 250 -23.85 14.69 14.84
CA VAL A 250 -23.16 15.71 15.64
C VAL A 250 -22.06 16.35 14.80
N ASP A 251 -22.16 17.67 14.59
CA ASP A 251 -21.22 18.48 13.82
C ASP A 251 -20.91 17.94 12.40
N ARG A 252 -21.82 17.19 11.81
CA ARG A 252 -21.60 16.48 10.54
C ARG A 252 -21.10 17.38 9.42
N GLU A 253 -21.69 18.57 9.28
CA GLU A 253 -21.30 19.54 8.25
C GLU A 253 -19.86 20.06 8.47
N LYS A 254 -19.46 20.28 9.72
CA LYS A 254 -18.09 20.64 10.07
C LYS A 254 -17.12 19.55 9.62
N TYR A 255 -17.39 18.30 9.95
CA TYR A 255 -16.54 17.17 9.58
C TYR A 255 -16.55 16.90 8.07
N ARG A 256 -17.67 17.11 7.40
CA ARG A 256 -17.76 17.08 5.94
C ARG A 256 -16.86 18.13 5.28
N ALA A 257 -16.84 19.35 5.82
CA ALA A 257 -16.01 20.45 5.31
C ALA A 257 -14.49 20.22 5.51
N ILE A 258 -14.11 19.44 6.53
CA ILE A 258 -12.73 18.99 6.73
C ILE A 258 -12.37 17.95 5.65
N GLY A 259 -13.26 17.00 5.38
CA GLY A 259 -13.02 15.89 4.45
C GLY A 259 -12.38 14.67 5.12
N GLU A 260 -11.79 13.76 4.32
CA GLU A 260 -11.05 12.62 4.86
C GLU A 260 -9.77 13.10 5.59
N SER A 261 -9.26 12.29 6.52
CA SER A 261 -8.09 12.61 7.36
C SER A 261 -6.85 13.02 6.58
N ASP A 262 -5.94 13.70 7.26
CA ASP A 262 -4.55 13.86 6.82
C ASP A 262 -3.85 12.50 6.78
N ARG A 263 -3.12 12.22 5.68
CA ARG A 263 -2.45 10.93 5.49
C ARG A 263 -1.06 11.10 4.91
N PHE A 264 -0.11 10.38 5.48
CA PHE A 264 1.16 10.19 4.83
C PHE A 264 1.06 9.14 3.72
N THR A 265 1.91 9.27 2.72
CA THR A 265 2.07 8.30 1.63
C THR A 265 3.55 7.97 1.52
N LEU A 266 3.90 6.71 1.80
CA LEU A 266 5.28 6.24 1.92
C LEU A 266 5.54 5.14 0.92
N ARG A 267 6.69 5.20 0.24
CA ARG A 267 7.20 4.17 -0.65
C ARG A 267 8.49 3.61 -0.09
N PHE A 268 8.49 2.30 0.13
CA PHE A 268 9.66 1.55 0.57
C PHE A 268 10.07 0.55 -0.49
N VAL A 269 11.33 0.11 -0.44
CA VAL A 269 11.88 -0.93 -1.31
C VAL A 269 12.38 -2.07 -0.45
N LYS A 270 12.09 -3.32 -0.85
CA LYS A 270 12.69 -4.51 -0.26
C LYS A 270 14.17 -4.58 -0.61
N GLN A 271 15.02 -4.67 0.41
CA GLN A 271 16.47 -4.85 0.28
C GLN A 271 16.84 -6.28 -0.12
#